data_14a4b673f4a100129ba87febea9ff79d
#
_entry.id   14a4b673f4a100129ba87febea9ff79d
#
_cell.length_a   1.000
_cell.length_b   1.000
_cell.length_c   1.000
_cell.angle_alpha   90.00
_cell.angle_beta   90.00
_cell.angle_gamma   90.00
#
_symmetry.space_group_name_H-M   'P 1'
#
loop_
_entity.id
_entity.type
_entity.pdbx_description
1 polymer ?
#
loop_
_entity_poly.entity_id
_entity_poly.type
_entity_poly.pdbx_seq_one_letter_code
_entity_poly.pdbx_strand_id
1 'polypeptide(L)'
;ASPISPTGSKAYQTIARTVRQMFPGMVVAPGLVIVGTDSRHYTPLTDNIYRFSPMRFKSEDLTRLHGTNERIAISNYVEVIQFYHQLLRNI
;
A
#
# COMPACT_ATOMS: atom_id res chain seq x y z
N ALA A 1 7.80 -11.55 15.83
CA ALA A 1 7.74 -11.02 14.45
C ALA A 1 6.53 -11.57 13.72
N SER A 2 5.92 -10.75 12.89
CA SER A 2 4.77 -11.18 12.07
C SER A 2 5.25 -12.12 10.95
N PRO A 3 4.46 -13.12 10.55
CA PRO A 3 4.79 -13.93 9.40
C PRO A 3 4.82 -13.12 8.11
N ILE A 4 5.61 -13.58 7.15
CA ILE A 4 5.70 -12.95 5.83
C ILE A 4 4.51 -13.42 4.99
N SER A 5 3.73 -12.48 4.47
CA SER A 5 2.57 -12.80 3.64
C SER A 5 2.99 -13.25 2.24
N PRO A 6 2.29 -14.22 1.65
CA PRO A 6 2.66 -14.77 0.34
C PRO A 6 2.42 -13.76 -0.79
N THR A 7 3.27 -13.79 -1.81
CA THR A 7 3.14 -12.93 -2.99
C THR A 7 2.35 -13.60 -4.12
N GLY A 8 2.07 -14.89 -4.00
CA GLY A 8 1.26 -15.62 -4.97
C GLY A 8 -0.23 -15.64 -4.67
N SER A 9 -0.66 -15.02 -3.57
CA SER A 9 -2.08 -15.04 -3.19
C SER A 9 -2.93 -14.18 -4.12
N LYS A 10 -4.22 -14.49 -4.17
CA LYS A 10 -5.18 -13.70 -4.95
C LYS A 10 -5.22 -12.24 -4.46
N ALA A 11 -5.12 -12.02 -3.15
CA ALA A 11 -5.13 -10.67 -2.58
C ALA A 11 -3.94 -9.84 -3.06
N TYR A 12 -2.73 -10.41 -3.01
CA TYR A 12 -1.54 -9.73 -3.51
C TYR A 12 -1.66 -9.43 -5.00
N GLN A 13 -2.10 -10.41 -5.79
CA GLN A 13 -2.25 -10.23 -7.25
C GLN A 13 -3.29 -9.17 -7.59
N THR A 14 -4.36 -9.05 -6.80
CA THR A 14 -5.37 -8.02 -6.99
C THR A 14 -4.79 -6.62 -6.76
N ILE A 15 -4.00 -6.45 -5.70
CA ILE A 15 -3.33 -5.18 -5.42
C ILE A 15 -2.33 -4.85 -6.54
N ALA A 16 -1.51 -5.81 -6.93
CA ALA A 16 -0.51 -5.61 -7.99
C ALA A 16 -1.16 -5.23 -9.33
N ARG A 17 -2.25 -5.90 -9.69
CA ARG A 17 -3.00 -5.58 -10.91
C ARG A 17 -3.56 -4.16 -10.85
N THR A 18 -4.12 -3.76 -9.72
CA THR A 18 -4.67 -2.42 -9.54
C THR A 18 -3.58 -1.35 -9.67
N VAL A 19 -2.41 -1.59 -9.10
CA VAL A 19 -1.26 -0.68 -9.24
C VAL A 19 -0.88 -0.53 -10.71
N ARG A 20 -0.79 -1.63 -11.45
CA ARG A 20 -0.44 -1.59 -12.87
C ARG A 20 -1.46 -0.87 -13.72
N GLN A 21 -2.74 -0.98 -13.37
CA GLN A 21 -3.83 -0.29 -14.08
C GLN A 21 -3.81 1.21 -13.84
N MET A 22 -3.59 1.62 -12.59
CA MET A 22 -3.65 3.03 -12.20
C MET A 22 -2.34 3.78 -12.43
N PHE A 23 -1.21 3.07 -12.41
CA PHE A 23 0.13 3.66 -12.57
C PHE A 23 0.91 2.87 -13.62
N PRO A 24 0.58 3.03 -14.92
CA PRO A 24 1.27 2.31 -15.99
C PRO A 24 2.78 2.55 -15.98
N GLY A 25 3.55 1.50 -16.19
CA GLY A 25 5.00 1.58 -16.18
C GLY A 25 5.66 1.41 -14.81
N MET A 26 4.88 1.33 -13.74
CA MET A 26 5.40 1.06 -12.41
C MET A 26 5.78 -0.41 -12.26
N VAL A 27 6.91 -0.65 -11.58
CA VAL A 27 7.32 -1.99 -11.18
C VAL A 27 6.71 -2.30 -9.82
N VAL A 28 6.03 -3.44 -9.71
CA VAL A 28 5.45 -3.90 -8.45
C VAL A 28 6.36 -4.95 -7.85
N ALA A 29 6.87 -4.69 -6.66
CA ALA A 29 7.76 -5.60 -5.95
C ALA A 29 7.38 -5.68 -4.48
N PRO A 30 7.50 -6.86 -3.86
CA PRO A 30 7.25 -6.99 -2.43
C PRO A 30 8.38 -6.38 -1.61
N GLY A 31 8.03 -5.83 -0.46
CA GLY A 31 8.98 -5.32 0.51
C GLY A 31 8.55 -5.67 1.92
N LEU A 32 9.44 -5.53 2.88
CA LEU A 32 9.12 -5.77 4.27
C LEU A 32 8.86 -4.44 4.98
N VAL A 33 7.76 -4.40 5.74
CA VAL A 33 7.45 -3.26 6.63
C VAL A 33 7.95 -3.63 8.02
N ILE A 34 8.90 -2.85 8.51
CA ILE A 34 9.56 -3.13 9.79
C ILE A 34 8.93 -2.39 10.97
N VAL A 35 7.98 -1.49 10.71
CA VAL A 35 7.26 -0.77 11.77
C VAL A 35 5.91 -1.43 12.03
N GLY A 36 5.47 -1.35 13.28
CA GLY A 36 4.16 -1.87 13.67
C GLY A 36 3.02 -1.04 13.09
N THR A 37 1.94 -1.72 12.71
CA THR A 37 0.70 -1.10 12.24
C THR A 37 -0.48 -1.83 12.83
N ASP A 38 -1.69 -1.31 12.63
CA ASP A 38 -2.91 -1.98 13.07
C ASP A 38 -3.13 -3.34 12.41
N SER A 39 -2.42 -3.62 11.33
CA SER A 39 -2.50 -4.91 10.63
C SER A 39 -2.13 -6.09 11.53
N ARG A 40 -1.35 -5.86 12.59
CA ARG A 40 -0.98 -6.90 13.57
C ARG A 40 -2.20 -7.57 14.22
N HIS A 41 -3.32 -6.85 14.31
CA HIS A 41 -4.56 -7.36 14.91
C HIS A 41 -5.24 -8.39 14.03
N TYR A 42 -4.88 -8.46 12.76
CA TYR A 42 -5.47 -9.39 11.80
C TYR A 42 -4.65 -10.66 11.61
N THR A 43 -3.42 -10.72 12.15
CA THR A 43 -2.54 -11.89 12.02
C THR A 43 -3.19 -13.19 12.47
N PRO A 44 -3.97 -13.24 13.58
CA PRO A 44 -4.66 -14.47 13.98
C PRO A 44 -5.78 -14.89 13.02
N LEU A 45 -6.23 -13.99 12.14
CA LEU A 45 -7.38 -14.21 11.26
C LEU A 45 -6.97 -14.59 9.84
N THR A 46 -5.80 -14.14 9.38
CA THR A 46 -5.35 -14.38 8.01
C THR A 46 -3.83 -14.29 7.89
N ASP A 47 -3.28 -15.05 6.92
CA ASP A 47 -1.87 -14.95 6.54
C ASP A 47 -1.65 -13.93 5.41
N ASN A 48 -2.73 -13.38 4.84
CA ASN A 48 -2.69 -12.49 3.68
C ASN A 48 -2.85 -11.04 4.14
N ILE A 49 -1.79 -10.51 4.74
CA ILE A 49 -1.75 -9.13 5.23
C ILE A 49 -0.75 -8.34 4.38
N TYR A 50 -1.26 -7.28 3.72
CA TYR A 50 -0.47 -6.45 2.82
C TYR A 50 -0.60 -5.00 3.21
N ARG A 51 0.54 -4.33 3.31
CA ARG A 51 0.62 -2.91 3.66
C ARG A 51 0.99 -2.15 2.40
N PHE A 52 0.04 -1.37 1.92
CA PHE A 52 0.23 -0.58 0.71
C PHE A 52 -0.54 0.73 0.82
N SER A 53 0.05 1.78 0.29
CA SER A 53 -0.64 3.05 0.12
C SER A 53 -0.15 3.70 -1.17
N PRO A 54 -1.04 4.19 -2.03
CA PRO A 54 -0.66 4.83 -3.29
C PRO A 54 -0.17 6.27 -3.10
N MET A 55 0.55 6.53 -2.04
CA MET A 55 1.14 7.84 -1.77
C MET A 55 2.47 7.99 -2.49
N ARG A 56 2.71 9.17 -3.04
CA ARG A 56 3.96 9.50 -3.70
C ARG A 56 4.90 10.16 -2.71
N PHE A 57 6.05 9.53 -2.47
CA PHE A 57 7.07 10.02 -1.58
C PHE A 57 8.33 10.44 -2.32
N LYS A 58 8.92 11.53 -1.86
CA LYS A 58 10.33 11.86 -2.09
C LYS A 58 11.08 11.62 -0.77
N SER A 59 12.41 11.57 -0.83
CA SER A 59 13.23 11.38 0.38
C SER A 59 12.90 12.41 1.47
N GLU A 60 12.64 13.62 1.09
CA GLU A 60 12.29 14.72 2.01
C GLU A 60 10.95 14.51 2.71
N ASP A 61 10.06 13.71 2.13
CA ASP A 61 8.74 13.45 2.71
C ASP A 61 8.80 12.46 3.87
N LEU A 62 9.86 11.67 3.97
CA LEU A 62 10.02 10.71 5.07
C LEU A 62 10.08 11.39 6.43
N THR A 63 10.63 12.60 6.50
CA THR A 63 10.70 13.37 7.74
C THR A 63 9.35 13.95 8.14
N ARG A 64 8.39 14.02 7.23
CA ARG A 64 7.05 14.55 7.46
C ARG A 64 6.09 13.47 7.96
N LEU A 65 6.37 12.21 7.64
CA LEU A 65 5.52 11.09 8.06
C LEU A 65 5.61 10.93 9.58
N HIS A 66 4.48 11.07 10.26
CA HIS A 66 4.38 11.09 11.73
C HIS A 66 5.20 12.23 12.37
N GLY A 67 5.54 13.25 11.60
CA GLY A 67 6.33 14.38 12.08
C GLY A 67 5.69 15.73 11.77
N THR A 68 6.51 16.77 11.82
CA THR A 68 6.07 18.13 11.51
C THR A 68 5.80 18.26 10.02
N ASN A 69 4.73 18.98 9.65
CA ASN A 69 4.33 19.23 8.26
C ASN A 69 3.99 17.97 7.46
N GLU A 70 3.44 16.94 8.12
CA GLU A 70 2.89 15.79 7.42
C GLU A 70 1.79 16.27 6.48
N ARG A 71 1.92 15.93 5.19
CA ARG A 71 0.99 16.40 4.18
C ARG A 71 1.05 15.55 2.91
N ILE A 72 0.04 15.71 2.07
CA ILE A 72 -0.05 15.05 0.78
C ILE A 72 -0.48 16.08 -0.27
N ALA A 73 0.04 16.00 -1.49
CA ALA A 73 -0.40 16.83 -2.59
C ALA A 73 -1.86 16.51 -2.96
N ILE A 74 -2.65 17.53 -3.31
CA ILE A 74 -4.06 17.35 -3.69
C ILE A 74 -4.19 16.39 -4.87
N SER A 75 -3.32 16.49 -5.88
CA SER A 75 -3.32 15.59 -7.03
C SER A 75 -3.06 14.14 -6.61
N ASN A 76 -2.17 13.91 -5.66
CA ASN A 76 -1.92 12.56 -5.16
C ASN A 76 -3.09 12.06 -4.30
N TYR A 77 -3.76 12.93 -3.54
CA TYR A 77 -4.94 12.55 -2.79
C TYR A 77 -6.05 12.04 -3.73
N VAL A 78 -6.23 12.69 -4.87
CA VAL A 78 -7.18 12.24 -5.90
C VAL A 78 -6.76 10.87 -6.45
N GLU A 79 -5.47 10.64 -6.70
CA GLU A 79 -4.96 9.34 -7.15
C GLU A 79 -5.25 8.24 -6.11
N VAL A 80 -5.12 8.55 -4.83
CA VAL A 80 -5.43 7.61 -3.74
C VAL A 80 -6.89 7.18 -3.81
N ILE A 81 -7.81 8.14 -3.97
CA ILE A 81 -9.24 7.85 -4.08
C ILE A 81 -9.52 6.98 -5.31
N GLN A 82 -8.94 7.33 -6.45
CA GLN A 82 -9.11 6.58 -7.69
C GLN A 82 -8.55 5.16 -7.57
N PHE A 83 -7.42 5.00 -6.89
CA PHE A 83 -6.83 3.69 -6.66
C PHE A 83 -7.77 2.79 -5.87
N TYR A 84 -8.30 3.28 -4.75
CA TYR A 84 -9.19 2.47 -3.93
C TYR A 84 -10.51 2.15 -4.63
N HIS A 85 -11.02 3.07 -5.43
CA HIS A 85 -12.20 2.81 -6.25
C HIS A 85 -11.94 1.64 -7.21
N GLN A 86 -10.80 1.65 -7.91
CA GLN A 86 -10.44 0.57 -8.83
C GLN A 86 -10.15 -0.74 -8.10
N LEU A 87 -9.50 -0.67 -6.93
CA LEU A 87 -9.23 -1.86 -6.12
C LEU A 87 -10.53 -2.56 -5.73
N LEU A 88 -11.53 -1.80 -5.27
CA LEU A 88 -12.83 -2.35 -4.91
C LEU A 88 -13.54 -2.98 -6.10
N ARG A 89 -13.37 -2.42 -7.30
CA ARG A 89 -13.92 -3.01 -8.53
C ARG A 89 -13.22 -4.30 -8.94
N ASN A 90 -11.96 -4.47 -8.56
CA ASN A 90 -11.17 -5.65 -8.89
C ASN A 90 -11.36 -6.83 -7.92
N ILE A 91 -12.01 -6.58 -6.79
CA ILE A 91 -12.25 -7.62 -5.77
C ILE A 91 -13.41 -8.54 -6.17
#